data_efef422c7ab7d7a0b7d7c12022a3b25c
#
_entry.id   efef422c7ab7d7a0b7d7c12022a3b25c
#
_cell.length_a   1.000
_cell.length_b   1.000
_cell.length_c   1.000
_cell.angle_alpha   90.00
_cell.angle_beta   90.00
_cell.angle_gamma   90.00
#
_symmetry.space_group_name_H-M   'P 1'
#
loop_
_entity.id
_entity.type
_entity.pdbx_description
1 polymer ?
#
loop_
_entity_poly.entity_id
_entity_poly.type
_entity_poly.pdbx_seq_one_letter_code
_entity_poly.pdbx_strand_id
1 'polypeptide(L)'
;MPWRVLTFRLPAEPSRHRVAVWRDLRRLGAVPLQQGTWAAPDGDPFDAGFAQVIESITTAGGQPIVLTVADDEANAGQLEALFTEQREAEWTEFLADCGKYETELADEIAKGKLTLAELDEEEQSLDRLRRWYRAIKTRDLYGAPSAATADRRLKDCAAALERFADRVYQARERP
;
A
#
# COMPACT_ATOMS: atom_id res chain seq x y z
N MET A 1 -3.79 16.14 -15.45
CA MET A 1 -3.04 14.90 -15.79
C MET A 1 -4.03 13.95 -16.43
N PRO A 2 -3.75 13.42 -17.63
CA PRO A 2 -4.64 12.47 -18.29
C PRO A 2 -4.81 11.19 -17.46
N TRP A 3 -5.87 10.46 -17.72
CA TRP A 3 -6.19 9.20 -17.04
C TRP A 3 -6.27 8.07 -18.05
N ARG A 4 -5.88 6.88 -17.61
CA ARG A 4 -6.11 5.64 -18.33
C ARG A 4 -7.20 4.83 -17.66
N VAL A 5 -8.12 4.33 -18.48
CA VAL A 5 -9.17 3.44 -18.05
C VAL A 5 -8.97 2.10 -18.73
N LEU A 6 -8.75 1.07 -17.92
CA LEU A 6 -8.69 -0.32 -18.37
C LEU A 6 -10.04 -0.96 -18.13
N THR A 7 -10.69 -1.41 -19.21
CA THR A 7 -11.89 -2.25 -19.13
C THR A 7 -11.59 -3.63 -19.70
N PHE A 8 -12.11 -4.69 -19.08
CA PHE A 8 -11.84 -6.05 -19.51
C PHE A 8 -12.95 -7.02 -19.11
N ARG A 9 -12.98 -8.14 -19.83
CA ARG A 9 -13.73 -9.33 -19.46
C ARG A 9 -12.74 -10.50 -19.29
N LEU A 10 -12.99 -11.32 -18.29
CA LEU A 10 -12.26 -12.57 -18.06
C LEU A 10 -13.25 -13.74 -18.06
N PRO A 11 -12.84 -14.93 -18.53
CA PRO A 11 -13.61 -16.15 -18.36
C PRO A 11 -14.01 -16.37 -16.90
N ALA A 12 -15.20 -16.94 -16.68
CA ALA A 12 -15.67 -17.25 -15.34
C ALA A 12 -14.76 -18.25 -14.62
N GLU A 13 -14.22 -19.19 -15.37
CA GLU A 13 -13.34 -20.24 -14.89
C GLU A 13 -11.99 -20.23 -15.64
N PRO A 14 -10.88 -20.50 -14.95
CA PRO A 14 -10.78 -20.65 -13.48
C PRO A 14 -10.75 -19.30 -12.76
N SER A 15 -11.39 -19.22 -11.59
CA SER A 15 -11.52 -17.98 -10.79
C SER A 15 -10.19 -17.37 -10.37
N ARG A 16 -9.11 -18.18 -10.30
CA ARG A 16 -7.76 -17.73 -9.95
C ARG A 16 -7.24 -16.57 -10.81
N HIS A 17 -7.59 -16.54 -12.11
CA HIS A 17 -7.18 -15.45 -13.00
C HIS A 17 -7.83 -14.11 -12.62
N ARG A 18 -9.12 -14.12 -12.29
CA ARG A 18 -9.82 -12.92 -11.82
C ARG A 18 -9.25 -12.39 -10.51
N VAL A 19 -8.93 -13.29 -9.58
CA VAL A 19 -8.32 -12.93 -8.29
C VAL A 19 -6.91 -12.36 -8.50
N ALA A 20 -6.10 -12.95 -9.39
CA ALA A 20 -4.76 -12.47 -9.70
C ALA A 20 -4.81 -11.06 -10.31
N VAL A 21 -5.61 -10.83 -11.34
CA VAL A 21 -5.79 -9.53 -11.99
C VAL A 21 -6.29 -8.48 -11.01
N TRP A 22 -7.30 -8.81 -10.18
CA TRP A 22 -7.80 -7.92 -9.14
C TRP A 22 -6.70 -7.52 -8.14
N ARG A 23 -5.90 -8.48 -7.70
CA ARG A 23 -4.79 -8.24 -6.76
C ARG A 23 -3.70 -7.36 -7.37
N ASP A 24 -3.37 -7.58 -8.64
CA ASP A 24 -2.34 -6.79 -9.32
C ASP A 24 -2.80 -5.35 -9.55
N LEU A 25 -4.06 -5.13 -9.93
CA LEU A 25 -4.67 -3.78 -10.03
C LEU A 25 -4.69 -3.06 -8.68
N ARG A 26 -5.06 -3.77 -7.61
CA ARG A 26 -5.00 -3.23 -6.25
C ARG A 26 -3.58 -2.87 -5.83
N ARG A 27 -2.62 -3.75 -6.09
CA ARG A 27 -1.20 -3.51 -5.79
C ARG A 27 -0.64 -2.32 -6.57
N LEU A 28 -1.02 -2.18 -7.82
CA LEU A 28 -0.68 -1.04 -8.66
C LEU A 28 -1.24 0.28 -8.09
N GLY A 29 -2.36 0.22 -7.39
CA GLY A 29 -3.05 1.38 -6.87
C GLY A 29 -4.08 1.97 -7.83
N ALA A 30 -4.46 1.23 -8.87
CA ALA A 30 -5.58 1.60 -9.72
C ALA A 30 -6.88 1.62 -8.91
N VAL A 31 -7.83 2.46 -9.30
CA VAL A 31 -9.13 2.57 -8.63
C VAL A 31 -10.21 1.85 -9.43
N PRO A 32 -11.05 1.01 -8.78
CA PRO A 32 -12.17 0.39 -9.45
C PRO A 32 -13.27 1.41 -9.70
N LEU A 33 -13.74 1.51 -10.94
CA LEU A 33 -14.89 2.34 -11.30
C LEU A 33 -16.19 1.52 -11.30
N GLN A 34 -16.11 0.32 -11.85
CA GLN A 34 -17.17 -0.68 -11.87
C GLN A 34 -16.57 -2.05 -12.17
N GLN A 35 -17.40 -3.10 -12.18
CA GLN A 35 -16.94 -4.45 -12.45
C GLN A 35 -16.19 -4.54 -13.79
N GLY A 36 -14.93 -4.98 -13.75
CA GLY A 36 -14.08 -5.10 -14.94
C GLY A 36 -13.57 -3.78 -15.50
N THR A 37 -13.72 -2.66 -14.78
CA THR A 37 -13.28 -1.33 -15.22
C THR A 37 -12.50 -0.64 -14.10
N TRP A 38 -11.26 -0.24 -14.40
CA TRP A 38 -10.34 0.36 -13.46
C TRP A 38 -9.69 1.60 -14.08
N ALA A 39 -9.37 2.57 -13.26
CA ALA A 39 -8.69 3.79 -13.70
C ALA A 39 -7.38 4.01 -12.93
N ALA A 40 -6.41 4.61 -13.60
CA ALA A 40 -5.19 5.10 -12.98
C ALA A 40 -4.71 6.36 -13.73
N PRO A 41 -3.93 7.25 -13.06
CA PRO A 41 -3.26 8.34 -13.74
C PRO A 41 -2.35 7.82 -14.87
N ASP A 42 -2.22 8.59 -15.94
CA ASP A 42 -1.30 8.31 -17.04
C ASP A 42 0.15 8.55 -16.60
N GLY A 43 1.06 7.67 -16.99
CA GLY A 43 2.48 7.73 -16.64
C GLY A 43 2.93 6.68 -15.65
N ASP A 44 4.26 6.64 -15.41
CA ASP A 44 4.84 5.69 -14.46
C ASP A 44 4.48 6.03 -13.00
N PRO A 45 4.27 5.01 -12.15
CA PRO A 45 4.46 3.56 -12.40
C PRO A 45 3.24 2.84 -13.01
N PHE A 46 2.14 3.56 -13.29
CA PHE A 46 0.86 2.96 -13.68
C PHE A 46 0.90 2.36 -15.08
N ASP A 47 1.63 2.97 -16.02
CA ASP A 47 1.73 2.48 -17.38
C ASP A 47 2.39 1.11 -17.46
N ALA A 48 3.52 0.94 -16.79
CA ALA A 48 4.20 -0.34 -16.70
C ALA A 48 3.33 -1.40 -16.00
N GLY A 49 2.62 -1.01 -14.94
CA GLY A 49 1.71 -1.89 -14.23
C GLY A 49 0.51 -2.32 -15.08
N PHE A 50 -0.10 -1.40 -15.81
CA PHE A 50 -1.20 -1.74 -16.74
C PHE A 50 -0.73 -2.67 -17.86
N ALA A 51 0.47 -2.47 -18.41
CA ALA A 51 1.02 -3.38 -19.42
C ALA A 51 1.11 -4.83 -18.90
N GLN A 52 1.60 -5.03 -17.68
CA GLN A 52 1.66 -6.36 -17.04
C GLN A 52 0.26 -6.95 -16.81
N VAL A 53 -0.68 -6.16 -16.33
CA VAL A 53 -2.07 -6.62 -16.12
C VAL A 53 -2.74 -7.00 -17.44
N ILE A 54 -2.54 -6.21 -18.49
CA ILE A 54 -3.06 -6.48 -19.84
C ILE A 54 -2.52 -7.82 -20.37
N GLU A 55 -1.23 -8.08 -20.20
CA GLU A 55 -0.62 -9.36 -20.57
C GLU A 55 -1.25 -10.53 -19.80
N SER A 56 -1.45 -10.37 -18.49
CA SER A 56 -2.09 -11.37 -17.63
C SER A 56 -3.55 -11.64 -18.05
N ILE A 57 -4.31 -10.60 -18.38
CA ILE A 57 -5.69 -10.73 -18.88
C ILE A 57 -5.72 -11.46 -20.22
N THR A 58 -4.85 -11.10 -21.14
CA THR A 58 -4.77 -11.70 -22.48
C THR A 58 -4.39 -13.17 -22.39
N THR A 59 -3.39 -13.50 -21.58
CA THR A 59 -2.93 -14.88 -21.33
C THR A 59 -4.04 -15.75 -20.73
N ALA A 60 -4.89 -15.15 -19.89
CA ALA A 60 -6.06 -15.81 -19.30
C ALA A 60 -7.26 -15.93 -20.27
N GLY A 61 -7.12 -15.54 -21.53
CA GLY A 61 -8.19 -15.58 -22.54
C GLY A 61 -9.19 -14.43 -22.42
N GLY A 62 -8.83 -13.37 -21.69
CA GLY A 62 -9.64 -12.17 -21.56
C GLY A 62 -9.43 -11.16 -22.70
N GLN A 63 -10.24 -10.13 -22.71
CA GLN A 63 -10.22 -9.06 -23.71
C GLN A 63 -10.07 -7.71 -23.04
N PRO A 64 -8.85 -7.17 -22.90
CA PRO A 64 -8.61 -5.86 -22.33
C PRO A 64 -8.76 -4.76 -23.38
N ILE A 65 -9.33 -3.62 -22.98
CA ILE A 65 -9.37 -2.39 -23.76
C ILE A 65 -8.86 -1.26 -22.86
N VAL A 66 -7.91 -0.47 -23.36
CA VAL A 66 -7.41 0.72 -22.67
C VAL A 66 -7.94 1.96 -23.37
N LEU A 67 -8.52 2.85 -22.58
CA LEU A 67 -9.01 4.14 -23.03
C LEU A 67 -8.19 5.23 -22.33
N THR A 68 -7.81 6.27 -23.07
CA THR A 68 -7.26 7.48 -22.50
C THR A 68 -8.39 8.49 -22.32
N VAL A 69 -8.58 8.98 -21.10
CA VAL A 69 -9.55 10.00 -20.77
C VAL A 69 -8.84 11.35 -20.87
N ALA A 70 -9.38 12.24 -21.69
CA ALA A 70 -8.88 13.60 -21.80
C ALA A 70 -9.00 14.34 -20.45
N ASP A 71 -8.10 15.28 -20.23
CA ASP A 71 -8.05 16.13 -19.03
C ASP A 71 -9.18 17.17 -19.08
N ASP A 72 -10.40 16.70 -18.86
CA ASP A 72 -11.61 17.51 -18.73
C ASP A 72 -11.91 17.66 -17.24
N GLU A 73 -12.14 18.89 -16.79
CA GLU A 73 -12.26 19.25 -15.38
C GLU A 73 -13.32 18.42 -14.62
N ALA A 74 -14.42 18.08 -15.25
CA ALA A 74 -15.51 17.36 -14.59
C ALA A 74 -15.16 15.90 -14.30
N ASN A 75 -14.59 15.20 -15.28
CA ASN A 75 -14.20 13.78 -15.14
C ASN A 75 -12.88 13.62 -14.37
N ALA A 76 -11.90 14.48 -14.62
CA ALA A 76 -10.63 14.47 -13.91
C ALA A 76 -10.82 14.66 -12.40
N GLY A 77 -11.64 15.61 -11.99
CA GLY A 77 -11.92 15.86 -10.57
C GLY A 77 -12.60 14.69 -9.86
N GLN A 78 -13.50 13.96 -10.54
CA GLN A 78 -14.10 12.74 -9.96
C GLN A 78 -13.10 11.61 -9.81
N LEU A 79 -12.25 11.37 -10.81
CA LEU A 79 -11.23 10.33 -10.77
C LEU A 79 -10.16 10.63 -9.72
N GLU A 80 -9.74 11.89 -9.60
CA GLU A 80 -8.81 12.35 -8.57
C GLU A 80 -9.38 12.16 -7.16
N ALA A 81 -10.66 12.49 -6.96
CA ALA A 81 -11.33 12.29 -5.68
C ALA A 81 -11.38 10.81 -5.28
N LEU A 82 -11.78 9.92 -6.19
CA LEU A 82 -11.80 8.48 -5.97
C LEU A 82 -10.40 7.92 -5.66
N PHE A 83 -9.40 8.40 -6.39
CA PHE A 83 -8.01 7.98 -6.22
C PHE A 83 -7.45 8.43 -4.86
N THR A 84 -7.72 9.68 -4.47
CA THR A 84 -7.32 10.23 -3.18
C THR A 84 -8.02 9.54 -2.02
N GLU A 85 -9.32 9.25 -2.14
CA GLU A 85 -10.08 8.51 -1.12
C GLU A 85 -9.49 7.11 -0.89
N GLN A 86 -9.09 6.42 -1.96
CA GLN A 86 -8.44 5.11 -1.82
C GLN A 86 -7.08 5.22 -1.14
N ARG A 87 -6.28 6.24 -1.44
CA ARG A 87 -5.00 6.49 -0.74
C ARG A 87 -5.22 6.83 0.73
N GLU A 88 -6.24 7.62 1.03
CA GLU A 88 -6.61 7.94 2.41
C GLU A 88 -6.99 6.69 3.20
N ALA A 89 -7.72 5.75 2.60
CA ALA A 89 -8.01 4.46 3.21
C ALA A 89 -6.74 3.65 3.49
N GLU A 90 -5.80 3.59 2.54
CA GLU A 90 -4.51 2.90 2.71
C GLU A 90 -3.67 3.55 3.83
N TRP A 91 -3.62 4.88 3.90
CA TRP A 91 -2.94 5.58 4.98
C TRP A 91 -3.59 5.35 6.34
N THR A 92 -4.91 5.26 6.40
CA THR A 92 -5.65 4.94 7.63
C THR A 92 -5.30 3.54 8.15
N GLU A 93 -5.24 2.55 7.27
CA GLU A 93 -4.80 1.18 7.63
C GLU A 93 -3.34 1.19 8.12
N PHE A 94 -2.46 1.90 7.42
CA PHE A 94 -1.06 2.05 7.81
C PHE A 94 -0.90 2.68 9.21
N LEU A 95 -1.66 3.74 9.50
CA LEU A 95 -1.65 4.40 10.81
C LEU A 95 -2.13 3.47 11.93
N ALA A 96 -3.14 2.65 11.65
CA ALA A 96 -3.61 1.64 12.60
C ALA A 96 -2.54 0.60 12.90
N ASP A 97 -1.78 0.16 11.88
CA ASP A 97 -0.69 -0.82 12.06
C ASP A 97 0.53 -0.20 12.76
N CYS A 98 0.84 1.07 12.55
CA CYS A 98 1.82 1.78 13.38
C CYS A 98 1.42 1.78 14.86
N GLY A 99 0.14 2.01 15.17
CA GLY A 99 -0.38 1.97 16.55
C GLY A 99 -0.28 0.58 17.18
N LYS A 100 -0.55 -0.48 16.42
CA LYS A 100 -0.36 -1.87 16.89
C LYS A 100 1.11 -2.15 17.19
N TYR A 101 2.00 -1.76 16.30
CA TYR A 101 3.44 -1.92 16.47
C TYR A 101 3.96 -1.25 17.76
N GLU A 102 3.58 -0.01 18.01
CA GLU A 102 3.96 0.69 19.24
C GLU A 102 3.41 0.04 20.50
N THR A 103 2.18 -0.48 20.44
CA THR A 103 1.56 -1.22 21.53
C THR A 103 2.29 -2.53 21.80
N GLU A 104 2.68 -3.27 20.76
CA GLU A 104 3.44 -4.51 20.84
C GLU A 104 4.78 -4.30 21.53
N LEU A 105 5.55 -3.31 21.12
CA LEU A 105 6.81 -2.94 21.80
C LEU A 105 6.62 -2.59 23.27
N ALA A 106 5.58 -1.84 23.61
CA ALA A 106 5.28 -1.50 25.00
C ALA A 106 4.92 -2.74 25.83
N ASP A 107 4.15 -3.65 25.27
CA ASP A 107 3.77 -4.92 25.89
C ASP A 107 4.97 -5.85 26.13
N GLU A 108 5.87 -5.96 25.15
CA GLU A 108 7.09 -6.77 25.29
C GLU A 108 8.02 -6.21 26.40
N ILE A 109 8.14 -4.90 26.50
CA ILE A 109 8.83 -4.24 27.61
C ILE A 109 8.17 -4.57 28.94
N ALA A 110 6.85 -4.48 29.03
CA ALA A 110 6.09 -4.74 30.26
C ALA A 110 6.19 -6.21 30.71
N LYS A 111 6.24 -7.15 29.76
CA LYS A 111 6.41 -8.59 30.02
C LYS A 111 7.86 -8.98 30.30
N GLY A 112 8.82 -8.08 30.15
CA GLY A 112 10.24 -8.35 30.33
C GLY A 112 10.86 -9.23 29.25
N LYS A 113 10.25 -9.31 28.07
CA LYS A 113 10.76 -10.06 26.91
C LYS A 113 11.84 -9.23 26.17
N LEU A 114 12.93 -8.99 26.84
CA LEU A 114 14.03 -8.15 26.38
C LEU A 114 15.17 -9.02 25.85
N THR A 115 14.95 -9.69 24.71
CA THR A 115 15.92 -10.59 24.09
C THR A 115 16.34 -10.08 22.71
N LEU A 116 17.48 -10.57 22.21
CA LEU A 116 17.93 -10.25 20.83
C LEU A 116 16.99 -10.86 19.78
N ALA A 117 16.35 -11.99 20.08
CA ALA A 117 15.39 -12.60 19.15
C ALA A 117 14.16 -11.71 18.98
N GLU A 118 13.60 -11.18 20.08
CA GLU A 118 12.50 -10.21 20.02
C GLU A 118 12.92 -8.93 19.28
N LEU A 119 14.13 -8.43 19.52
CA LEU A 119 14.63 -7.26 18.81
C LEU A 119 14.71 -7.50 17.29
N ASP A 120 15.18 -8.66 16.85
CA ASP A 120 15.25 -9.02 15.42
C ASP A 120 13.84 -9.11 14.79
N GLU A 121 12.85 -9.67 15.52
CA GLU A 121 11.45 -9.72 15.06
C GLU A 121 10.86 -8.32 14.90
N GLU A 122 11.13 -7.42 15.84
CA GLU A 122 10.62 -6.05 15.81
C GLU A 122 11.31 -5.20 14.73
N GLU A 123 12.60 -5.41 14.47
CA GLU A 123 13.30 -4.79 13.34
C GLU A 123 12.67 -5.22 12.01
N GLN A 124 12.36 -6.51 11.83
CA GLN A 124 11.69 -7.01 10.64
C GLN A 124 10.27 -6.44 10.49
N SER A 125 9.56 -6.25 11.62
CA SER A 125 8.22 -5.64 11.64
C SER A 125 8.28 -4.18 11.20
N LEU A 126 9.23 -3.39 11.70
CA LEU A 126 9.44 -2.00 11.27
C LEU A 126 9.82 -1.92 9.78
N ASP A 127 10.64 -2.86 9.30
CA ASP A 127 11.00 -2.90 7.88
C ASP A 127 9.80 -3.22 6.96
N ARG A 128 8.84 -4.02 7.43
CA ARG A 128 7.55 -4.20 6.72
C ARG A 128 6.78 -2.89 6.64
N LEU A 129 6.66 -2.15 7.74
CA LEU A 129 6.01 -0.84 7.77
C LEU A 129 6.71 0.16 6.83
N ARG A 130 8.04 0.20 6.82
CA ARG A 130 8.82 1.06 5.93
C ARG A 130 8.59 0.75 4.44
N ARG A 131 8.52 -0.53 4.08
CA ARG A 131 8.22 -0.96 2.69
C ARG A 131 6.80 -0.57 2.30
N TRP A 132 5.84 -0.78 3.18
CA TRP A 132 4.45 -0.42 2.93
C TRP A 132 4.26 1.09 2.80
N TYR A 133 4.85 1.88 3.70
CA TYR A 133 4.88 3.34 3.60
C TYR A 133 5.37 3.81 2.23
N ARG A 134 6.53 3.31 1.78
CA ARG A 134 7.09 3.68 0.48
C ARG A 134 6.16 3.30 -0.67
N ALA A 135 5.54 2.14 -0.60
CA ALA A 135 4.61 1.67 -1.62
C ALA A 135 3.37 2.58 -1.72
N ILE A 136 2.79 3.02 -0.61
CA ILE A 136 1.66 3.98 -0.64
C ILE A 136 2.15 5.33 -1.17
N LYS A 137 3.26 5.84 -0.64
CA LYS A 137 3.80 7.16 -1.01
C LYS A 137 4.11 7.29 -2.50
N THR A 138 4.64 6.24 -3.13
CA THR A 138 4.91 6.22 -4.57
C THR A 138 3.63 6.36 -5.41
N ARG A 139 2.50 5.88 -4.90
CA ARG A 139 1.20 5.92 -5.58
C ARG A 139 0.36 7.14 -5.20
N ASP A 140 0.69 7.83 -4.11
CA ASP A 140 -0.07 8.98 -3.61
C ASP A 140 0.34 10.27 -4.35
N LEU A 141 -0.15 10.42 -5.58
CA LEU A 141 0.20 11.52 -6.46
C LEU A 141 -0.49 12.85 -6.10
N TYR A 142 -1.63 12.79 -5.41
CA TYR A 142 -2.45 13.96 -5.11
C TYR A 142 -2.37 14.40 -3.64
N GLY A 143 -1.61 13.68 -2.83
CA GLY A 143 -1.37 14.03 -1.43
C GLY A 143 -2.59 13.82 -0.54
N ALA A 144 -2.91 12.56 -0.23
CA ALA A 144 -4.00 12.25 0.69
C ALA A 144 -3.78 12.92 2.07
N PRO A 145 -4.85 13.36 2.75
CA PRO A 145 -4.78 14.14 3.99
C PRO A 145 -3.92 13.49 5.09
N SER A 146 -3.98 12.17 5.23
CA SER A 146 -3.24 11.43 6.27
C SER A 146 -1.77 11.19 5.97
N ALA A 147 -1.27 11.48 4.77
CA ALA A 147 0.12 11.22 4.36
C ALA A 147 1.17 11.85 5.30
N ALA A 148 0.97 13.12 5.70
CA ALA A 148 1.87 13.81 6.61
C ALA A 148 1.86 13.22 8.03
N THR A 149 0.71 12.74 8.48
CA THR A 149 0.57 12.04 9.76
C THR A 149 1.26 10.68 9.72
N ALA A 150 1.13 9.95 8.63
CA ALA A 150 1.80 8.67 8.41
C ALA A 150 3.33 8.79 8.46
N ASP A 151 3.90 9.87 7.87
CA ASP A 151 5.34 10.14 7.94
C ASP A 151 5.82 10.32 9.39
N ARG A 152 5.09 11.10 10.19
CA ARG A 152 5.40 11.29 11.62
C ARG A 152 5.29 9.97 12.39
N ARG A 153 4.20 9.22 12.20
CA ARG A 153 3.98 7.96 12.92
C ARG A 153 5.05 6.90 12.61
N LEU A 154 5.52 6.83 11.36
CA LEU A 154 6.63 5.92 11.03
C LEU A 154 7.92 6.31 11.76
N LYS A 155 8.21 7.60 11.91
CA LYS A 155 9.34 8.09 12.71
C LYS A 155 9.18 7.75 14.18
N ASP A 156 7.96 7.87 14.72
CA ASP A 156 7.66 7.50 16.11
C ASP A 156 7.87 5.98 16.34
N CYS A 157 7.46 5.13 15.38
CA CYS A 157 7.74 3.70 15.42
C CYS A 157 9.25 3.41 15.44
N ALA A 158 10.04 4.10 14.61
CA ALA A 158 11.49 3.93 14.60
C ALA A 158 12.12 4.33 15.94
N ALA A 159 11.70 5.46 16.51
CA ALA A 159 12.16 5.91 17.82
C ALA A 159 11.72 4.95 18.96
N ALA A 160 10.55 4.31 18.82
CA ALA A 160 10.11 3.29 19.77
C ALA A 160 11.00 2.04 19.73
N LEU A 161 11.39 1.60 18.53
CA LEU A 161 12.34 0.49 18.37
C LEU A 161 13.70 0.80 18.97
N GLU A 162 14.23 2.01 18.78
CA GLU A 162 15.50 2.42 19.39
C GLU A 162 15.44 2.30 20.92
N ARG A 163 14.35 2.79 21.55
CA ARG A 163 14.13 2.65 22.99
C ARG A 163 14.03 1.19 23.43
N PHE A 164 13.40 0.34 22.63
CA PHE A 164 13.31 -1.10 22.89
C PHE A 164 14.70 -1.75 22.83
N ALA A 165 15.49 -1.45 21.80
CA ALA A 165 16.86 -1.94 21.64
C ALA A 165 17.74 -1.56 22.85
N ASP A 166 17.67 -0.31 23.32
CA ASP A 166 18.39 0.14 24.52
C ASP A 166 18.03 -0.71 25.74
N ARG A 167 16.75 -1.05 25.91
CA ARG A 167 16.29 -1.91 27.00
C ARG A 167 16.83 -3.34 26.88
N VAL A 168 16.85 -3.89 25.68
CA VAL A 168 17.42 -5.23 25.42
C VAL A 168 18.90 -5.28 25.80
N TYR A 169 19.68 -4.29 25.40
CA TYR A 169 21.12 -4.23 25.74
C TYR A 169 21.35 -4.03 27.24
N GLN A 170 20.59 -3.13 27.89
CA GLN A 170 20.66 -2.93 29.34
C GLN A 170 20.31 -4.20 30.14
N ALA A 171 19.34 -4.99 29.67
CA ALA A 171 18.95 -6.24 30.32
C ALA A 171 20.07 -7.31 30.24
N ARG A 172 20.87 -7.28 29.19
CA ARG A 172 22.02 -8.20 28.98
C ARG A 172 23.26 -7.83 29.79
N GLU A 173 23.44 -6.55 30.09
CA GLU A 173 24.60 -6.04 30.87
C GLU A 173 24.41 -6.20 32.37
N ARG A 174 23.19 -6.53 32.83
CA ARG A 174 22.94 -6.81 34.25
C ARG A 174 23.34 -8.27 34.55
N PRO A 175 24.31 -8.48 35.48
CA PRO A 175 24.79 -9.79 35.85
C PRO A 175 23.72 -10.64 36.55
#